data_505ea33e12932e3501e7808738d9181b
#
_entry.id   505ea33e12932e3501e7808738d9181b
#
_cell.length_a   1.000
_cell.length_b   1.000
_cell.length_c   1.000
_cell.angle_alpha   90.00
_cell.angle_beta   90.00
_cell.angle_gamma   90.00
#
_symmetry.space_group_name_H-M   'P 1'
#
loop_
_entity.id
_entity.type
_entity.pdbx_description
1 polymer ?
#
loop_
_entity_poly.entity_id
_entity_poly.type
_entity_poly.pdbx_seq_one_letter_code
_entity_poly.pdbx_strand_id
1 'polypeptide(L)'
;MMQLRSECLTPALQRGDEVITVAASSALEDEQSLLAGLNILEGWGLICRPQHMNQRRWGYLAGNDASRQNDLNPESPAALLACARGGWGAARLLERPQTWQPGWLLGFSDITALLWARLAAGFDGCVHGPLLTTLAKEPSWSQTRLHDLLFGKQIPDLEGQPWMDGVTSGP
;
A
#
# COMPACT_ATOMS: atom_id res chain seq x y z
N MET A 1 13.95 -0.14 -30.29
CA MET A 1 15.05 -0.05 -29.32
C MET A 1 14.50 0.65 -28.10
N MET A 2 14.03 -0.12 -27.12
CA MET A 2 13.38 0.40 -25.92
C MET A 2 14.50 0.82 -24.96
N GLN A 3 14.68 2.11 -24.80
CA GLN A 3 15.63 2.66 -23.87
C GLN A 3 15.15 2.30 -22.47
N LEU A 4 15.83 1.39 -21.79
CA LEU A 4 15.63 1.10 -20.37
C LEU A 4 15.77 2.43 -19.63
N ARG A 5 14.66 2.92 -19.07
CA ARG A 5 14.69 4.07 -18.18
C ARG A 5 15.56 3.71 -16.99
N SER A 6 16.53 4.56 -16.71
CA SER A 6 17.38 4.49 -15.53
C SER A 6 16.49 4.24 -14.31
N GLU A 7 16.77 3.15 -13.63
CA GLU A 7 16.03 2.65 -12.48
C GLU A 7 15.98 3.72 -11.37
N CYS A 8 14.86 4.41 -11.27
CA CYS A 8 14.52 5.13 -10.06
C CYS A 8 13.85 4.13 -9.11
N LEU A 9 14.64 3.20 -8.59
CA LEU A 9 14.15 2.24 -7.62
C LEU A 9 13.69 2.98 -6.37
N THR A 10 12.48 2.68 -5.91
CA THR A 10 12.00 3.18 -4.62
C THR A 10 12.97 2.77 -3.51
N PRO A 11 13.52 3.73 -2.74
CA PRO A 11 14.48 3.41 -1.70
C PRO A 11 13.90 2.46 -0.65
N ALA A 12 14.73 1.57 -0.13
CA ALA A 12 14.37 0.74 1.00
C ALA A 12 14.05 1.61 2.23
N LEU A 13 13.02 1.22 2.99
CA LEU A 13 12.67 1.91 4.22
C LEU A 13 13.76 1.78 5.27
N GLN A 14 13.85 2.79 6.12
CA GLN A 14 14.75 2.85 7.26
C GLN A 14 13.96 3.12 8.55
N ARG A 15 14.53 2.78 9.68
CA ARG A 15 13.95 3.15 10.97
C ARG A 15 13.87 4.68 11.09
N GLY A 16 12.71 5.16 11.50
CA GLY A 16 12.41 6.59 11.56
C GLY A 16 11.70 7.13 10.32
N ASP A 17 11.56 6.34 9.25
CA ASP A 17 10.78 6.76 8.09
C ASP A 17 9.30 6.91 8.42
N GLU A 18 8.69 7.92 7.82
CA GLU A 18 7.29 8.24 8.05
C GLU A 18 6.33 7.41 7.20
N VAL A 19 5.24 7.02 7.84
CA VAL A 19 4.10 6.32 7.23
C VAL A 19 2.87 7.20 7.30
N ILE A 20 2.19 7.33 6.18
CA ILE A 20 0.86 7.95 6.11
C ILE A 20 -0.18 6.86 5.85
N THR A 21 -1.23 6.87 6.65
CA THR A 21 -2.42 6.04 6.42
C THR A 21 -3.24 6.61 5.28
N VAL A 22 -3.53 5.80 4.27
CA VAL A 22 -4.35 6.18 3.12
C VAL A 22 -5.72 5.54 3.21
N ALA A 23 -6.77 6.34 3.20
CA ALA A 23 -8.15 5.86 3.18
C ALA A 23 -8.79 6.13 1.81
N ALA A 24 -8.28 5.48 0.76
CA ALA A 24 -8.71 5.71 -0.62
C ALA A 24 -9.97 4.95 -1.05
N SER A 25 -10.52 4.10 -0.18
CA SER A 25 -11.61 3.17 -0.50
C SER A 25 -12.80 3.32 0.47
N SER A 26 -13.35 2.24 0.98
CA SER A 26 -14.48 2.27 1.91
C SER A 26 -14.10 2.85 3.27
N ALA A 27 -15.11 3.37 3.98
CA ALA A 27 -14.96 3.90 5.33
C ALA A 27 -14.51 2.83 6.32
N LEU A 28 -13.71 3.23 7.30
CA LEU A 28 -13.25 2.35 8.36
C LEU A 28 -14.44 1.93 9.24
N GLU A 29 -14.52 0.65 9.56
CA GLU A 29 -15.54 0.08 10.44
C GLU A 29 -14.98 -0.28 11.81
N ASP A 30 -13.70 -0.64 11.85
CA ASP A 30 -13.01 -1.09 13.05
C ASP A 30 -11.67 -0.37 13.20
N GLU A 31 -11.64 0.58 14.14
CA GLU A 31 -10.43 1.35 14.46
C GLU A 31 -9.39 0.49 15.17
N GLN A 32 -9.80 -0.52 15.94
CA GLN A 32 -8.86 -1.39 16.65
C GLN A 32 -7.99 -2.19 15.70
N SER A 33 -8.58 -2.69 14.61
CA SER A 33 -7.82 -3.40 13.58
C SER A 33 -6.82 -2.47 12.87
N LEU A 34 -7.18 -1.19 12.64
CA LEU A 34 -6.26 -0.20 12.10
C LEU A 34 -5.09 0.05 13.05
N LEU A 35 -5.37 0.31 14.32
CA LEU A 35 -4.36 0.56 15.36
C LEU A 35 -3.42 -0.65 15.51
N ALA A 36 -3.96 -1.86 15.48
CA ALA A 36 -3.14 -3.08 15.54
C ALA A 36 -2.16 -3.17 14.36
N GLY A 37 -2.58 -2.81 13.14
CA GLY A 37 -1.69 -2.76 11.98
C GLY A 37 -0.63 -1.66 12.08
N LEU A 38 -1.00 -0.47 12.56
CA LEU A 38 -0.04 0.62 12.81
C LEU A 38 1.02 0.21 13.85
N ASN A 39 0.61 -0.46 14.92
CA ASN A 39 1.55 -0.97 15.95
C ASN A 39 2.58 -1.95 15.35
N ILE A 40 2.22 -2.74 14.33
CA ILE A 40 3.20 -3.60 13.62
C ILE A 40 4.25 -2.73 12.92
N LEU A 41 3.82 -1.68 12.19
CA LEU A 41 4.75 -0.80 11.50
C LEU A 41 5.64 -0.01 12.48
N GLU A 42 5.08 0.46 13.58
CA GLU A 42 5.84 1.11 14.66
C GLU A 42 6.84 0.13 15.32
N GLY A 43 6.43 -1.13 15.48
CA GLY A 43 7.34 -2.20 15.94
C GLY A 43 8.52 -2.43 14.99
N TRP A 44 8.38 -2.15 13.71
CA TRP A 44 9.48 -2.17 12.73
C TRP A 44 10.36 -0.91 12.81
N GLY A 45 9.96 0.09 13.62
CA GLY A 45 10.68 1.34 13.85
C GLY A 45 10.28 2.46 12.92
N LEU A 46 9.14 2.34 12.22
CA LEU A 46 8.57 3.41 11.40
C LEU A 46 7.78 4.39 12.27
N ILE A 47 7.57 5.59 11.78
CA ILE A 47 6.80 6.65 12.45
C ILE A 47 5.47 6.80 11.76
N CYS A 48 4.39 6.33 12.40
CA CYS A 48 3.04 6.46 11.88
C CYS A 48 2.46 7.83 12.22
N ARG A 49 2.12 8.64 11.22
CA ARG A 49 1.48 9.95 11.46
C ARG A 49 0.06 9.75 11.97
N PRO A 50 -0.33 10.40 13.07
CA PRO A 50 -1.68 10.32 13.59
C PRO A 50 -2.70 10.82 12.57
N GLN A 51 -3.78 10.08 12.38
CA GLN A 51 -4.89 10.47 11.50
C GLN A 51 -6.22 10.01 12.10
N HIS A 52 -7.23 10.88 12.06
CA HIS A 52 -8.58 10.56 12.53
C HIS A 52 -9.41 9.92 11.41
N MET A 53 -9.19 8.63 11.18
CA MET A 53 -9.84 7.89 10.10
C MET A 53 -11.28 7.46 10.42
N ASN A 54 -11.60 7.23 11.67
CA ASN A 54 -12.91 6.74 12.16
C ASN A 54 -14.07 7.70 11.89
N GLN A 55 -13.80 9.00 11.78
CA GLN A 55 -14.83 10.03 11.52
C GLN A 55 -15.03 10.32 10.03
N ARG A 56 -14.18 9.73 9.17
CA ARG A 56 -14.21 9.99 7.74
C ARG A 56 -15.21 9.07 7.06
N ARG A 57 -16.38 9.63 6.75
CA ARG A 57 -17.44 8.88 6.07
C ARG A 57 -18.23 9.77 5.10
N TRP A 58 -18.43 9.25 3.88
CA TRP A 58 -19.36 9.77 2.89
C TRP A 58 -20.09 8.60 2.23
N GLY A 59 -21.28 8.30 2.72
CA GLY A 59 -21.94 7.04 2.42
C GLY A 59 -21.11 5.85 2.92
N TYR A 60 -20.73 4.97 2.03
CA TYR A 60 -19.83 3.83 2.33
C TYR A 60 -18.34 4.15 2.16
N LEU A 61 -18.00 5.32 1.61
CA LEU A 61 -16.63 5.74 1.33
C LEU A 61 -15.97 6.41 2.54
N ALA A 62 -14.64 6.34 2.59
CA ALA A 62 -13.81 6.99 3.62
C ALA A 62 -13.66 8.51 3.40
N GLY A 63 -14.76 9.19 3.14
CA GLY A 63 -14.81 10.60 2.79
C GLY A 63 -15.09 10.84 1.32
N ASN A 64 -15.23 12.11 0.93
CA ASN A 64 -15.43 12.50 -0.45
C ASN A 64 -14.16 12.24 -1.30
N ASP A 65 -14.27 12.33 -2.62
CA ASP A 65 -13.17 12.05 -3.53
C ASP A 65 -11.94 12.93 -3.27
N ALA A 66 -12.16 14.22 -2.97
CA ALA A 66 -11.06 15.14 -2.69
C ALA A 66 -10.27 14.74 -1.44
N SER A 67 -10.97 14.42 -0.34
CA SER A 67 -10.29 14.00 0.90
C SER A 67 -9.54 12.68 0.74
N ARG A 68 -10.11 11.72 -0.01
CA ARG A 68 -9.45 10.44 -0.30
C ARG A 68 -8.25 10.59 -1.23
N GLN A 69 -8.33 11.52 -2.18
CA GLN A 69 -7.23 11.84 -3.08
C GLN A 69 -6.08 12.55 -2.37
N ASN A 70 -6.38 13.42 -1.40
CA ASN A 70 -5.37 14.11 -0.59
C ASN A 70 -4.50 13.14 0.22
N ASP A 71 -5.04 12.00 0.65
CA ASP A 71 -4.22 10.98 1.32
C ASP A 71 -3.15 10.37 0.40
N LEU A 72 -3.43 10.29 -0.91
CA LEU A 72 -2.46 9.82 -1.91
C LEU A 72 -1.42 10.90 -2.29
N ASN A 73 -1.75 12.15 -1.98
CA ASN A 73 -0.92 13.33 -2.30
C ASN A 73 -0.74 14.19 -1.05
N PRO A 74 -0.06 13.70 -0.01
CA PRO A 74 0.18 14.48 1.20
C PRO A 74 1.09 15.69 0.88
N GLU A 75 0.90 16.80 1.60
CA GLU A 75 1.72 18.01 1.46
C GLU A 75 3.21 17.74 1.70
N SER A 76 3.52 16.86 2.66
CA SER A 76 4.87 16.33 2.88
C SER A 76 4.91 14.88 2.47
N PRO A 77 5.73 14.51 1.46
CA PRO A 77 5.88 13.12 1.05
C PRO A 77 6.28 12.23 2.24
N ALA A 78 5.73 11.01 2.26
CA ALA A 78 6.12 9.98 3.21
C ALA A 78 6.81 8.83 2.48
N ALA A 79 7.70 8.13 3.18
CA ALA A 79 8.39 6.98 2.61
C ALA A 79 7.42 5.83 2.27
N LEU A 80 6.33 5.71 3.04
CA LEU A 80 5.30 4.69 2.84
C LEU A 80 3.89 5.31 2.95
N LEU A 81 3.09 5.09 1.91
CA LEU A 81 1.65 5.26 1.92
C LEU A 81 1.02 3.89 2.16
N ALA A 82 0.44 3.66 3.35
CA ALA A 82 -0.16 2.39 3.73
C ALA A 82 -1.68 2.50 3.74
N CYS A 83 -2.35 1.71 2.90
CA CYS A 83 -3.81 1.76 2.79
C CYS A 83 -4.49 1.12 4.00
N ALA A 84 -5.45 1.85 4.57
CA ALA A 84 -6.20 1.43 5.76
C ALA A 84 -7.02 0.18 5.48
N ARG A 85 -7.86 0.24 4.43
CA ARG A 85 -8.70 -0.88 3.97
C ARG A 85 -9.01 -0.78 2.48
N GLY A 86 -9.50 -1.89 1.92
CA GLY A 86 -10.09 -1.95 0.60
C GLY A 86 -11.60 -1.71 0.62
N GLY A 87 -12.33 -2.39 -0.24
CA GLY A 87 -13.78 -2.28 -0.39
C GLY A 87 -14.14 -1.74 -1.76
N TRP A 88 -14.62 -0.50 -1.85
CA TRP A 88 -15.06 0.13 -3.10
C TRP A 88 -14.64 1.60 -3.18
N GLY A 89 -14.40 2.07 -4.40
CA GLY A 89 -14.28 3.49 -4.69
C GLY A 89 -12.87 3.99 -4.98
N ALA A 90 -11.84 3.15 -4.90
CA ALA A 90 -10.47 3.55 -5.25
C ALA A 90 -10.37 3.87 -6.76
N ALA A 91 -10.94 3.05 -7.63
CA ALA A 91 -10.94 3.28 -9.07
C ALA A 91 -11.60 4.60 -9.47
N ARG A 92 -12.62 5.06 -8.73
CA ARG A 92 -13.27 6.35 -8.97
C ARG A 92 -12.31 7.55 -8.86
N LEU A 93 -11.26 7.42 -8.05
CA LEU A 93 -10.25 8.48 -7.94
C LEU A 93 -9.48 8.66 -9.25
N LEU A 94 -9.40 7.62 -10.08
CA LEU A 94 -8.71 7.63 -11.36
C LEU A 94 -9.47 8.37 -12.47
N GLU A 95 -10.73 8.74 -12.24
CA GLU A 95 -11.49 9.63 -13.13
C GLU A 95 -10.91 11.05 -13.18
N ARG A 96 -10.03 11.37 -12.25
CA ARG A 96 -9.32 12.65 -12.17
C ARG A 96 -7.82 12.46 -12.38
N PRO A 97 -7.11 13.47 -12.88
CA PRO A 97 -5.65 13.41 -12.94
C PRO A 97 -5.04 13.10 -11.58
N GLN A 98 -4.11 12.15 -11.56
CA GLN A 98 -3.40 11.77 -10.34
C GLN A 98 -1.99 12.38 -10.35
N THR A 99 -1.59 12.92 -9.20
CA THR A 99 -0.20 13.29 -8.93
C THR A 99 0.37 12.24 -7.98
N TRP A 100 1.18 11.33 -8.52
CA TRP A 100 1.78 10.28 -7.71
C TRP A 100 2.99 10.78 -6.96
N GLN A 101 3.09 10.42 -5.69
CA GLN A 101 4.26 10.70 -4.86
C GLN A 101 5.31 9.57 -5.01
N PRO A 102 6.62 9.88 -4.92
CA PRO A 102 7.63 8.84 -4.79
C PRO A 102 7.45 8.06 -3.48
N GLY A 103 8.15 6.92 -3.33
CA GLY A 103 8.06 6.06 -2.16
C GLY A 103 7.14 4.86 -2.39
N TRP A 104 6.80 4.16 -1.31
CA TRP A 104 6.01 2.94 -1.35
C TRP A 104 4.52 3.21 -1.26
N LEU A 105 3.72 2.44 -2.01
CA LEU A 105 2.26 2.35 -1.87
C LEU A 105 1.88 0.90 -1.58
N LEU A 106 1.33 0.65 -0.39
CA LEU A 106 0.96 -0.68 0.10
C LEU A 106 -0.56 -0.83 0.19
N GLY A 107 -1.08 -1.92 -0.37
CA GLY A 107 -2.48 -2.31 -0.24
C GLY A 107 -2.88 -3.44 -1.18
N PHE A 108 -4.11 -3.91 -1.07
CA PHE A 108 -4.69 -4.91 -1.96
C PHE A 108 -6.20 -4.70 -2.15
N SER A 109 -6.88 -5.65 -2.79
CA SER A 109 -8.32 -5.57 -3.07
C SER A 109 -8.63 -4.38 -4.00
N ASP A 110 -9.57 -3.50 -3.63
CA ASP A 110 -9.95 -2.31 -4.39
C ASP A 110 -8.76 -1.37 -4.68
N ILE A 111 -7.77 -1.34 -3.79
CA ILE A 111 -6.53 -0.55 -3.94
C ILE A 111 -5.70 -1.00 -5.15
N THR A 112 -5.88 -2.21 -5.63
CA THR A 112 -5.18 -2.75 -6.79
C THR A 112 -5.32 -1.84 -8.02
N ALA A 113 -6.48 -1.18 -8.19
CA ALA A 113 -6.67 -0.20 -9.26
C ALA A 113 -5.66 0.96 -9.19
N LEU A 114 -5.37 1.45 -7.98
CA LEU A 114 -4.39 2.53 -7.76
C LEU A 114 -2.95 2.04 -7.97
N LEU A 115 -2.64 0.81 -7.52
CA LEU A 115 -1.31 0.21 -7.74
C LEU A 115 -1.00 0.09 -9.23
N TRP A 116 -1.94 -0.42 -10.03
CA TRP A 116 -1.78 -0.53 -11.47
C TRP A 116 -1.69 0.83 -12.18
N ALA A 117 -2.53 1.79 -11.80
CA ALA A 117 -2.48 3.13 -12.38
C ALA A 117 -1.15 3.84 -12.08
N ARG A 118 -0.64 3.69 -10.85
CA ARG A 118 0.65 4.23 -10.43
C ARG A 118 1.81 3.58 -11.19
N LEU A 119 1.79 2.26 -11.32
CA LEU A 119 2.78 1.52 -12.10
C LEU A 119 2.76 1.93 -13.58
N ALA A 120 1.56 2.06 -14.18
CA ALA A 120 1.40 2.52 -15.56
C ALA A 120 1.90 3.95 -15.77
N ALA A 121 1.87 4.79 -14.73
CA ALA A 121 2.45 6.14 -14.76
C ALA A 121 3.98 6.15 -14.60
N GLY A 122 4.61 4.98 -14.47
CA GLY A 122 6.07 4.82 -14.41
C GLY A 122 6.66 4.93 -13.00
N PHE A 123 5.83 4.81 -11.97
CA PHE A 123 6.28 4.75 -10.56
C PHE A 123 6.42 3.30 -10.13
N ASP A 124 7.51 2.98 -9.50
CA ASP A 124 7.73 1.71 -8.79
C ASP A 124 7.27 1.80 -7.32
N GLY A 125 7.69 0.87 -6.47
CA GLY A 125 7.28 0.84 -5.06
C GLY A 125 5.80 0.51 -4.86
N CYS A 126 5.16 -0.18 -5.81
CA CYS A 126 3.79 -0.65 -5.70
C CYS A 126 3.77 -2.04 -5.07
N VAL A 127 3.22 -2.18 -3.87
CA VAL A 127 3.17 -3.45 -3.13
C VAL A 127 1.73 -3.92 -2.99
N HIS A 128 1.41 -5.03 -3.67
CA HIS A 128 0.18 -5.76 -3.43
C HIS A 128 0.37 -6.62 -2.18
N GLY A 129 -0.07 -6.12 -1.04
CA GLY A 129 0.15 -6.71 0.28
C GLY A 129 -0.91 -6.28 1.30
N PRO A 130 -0.82 -6.73 2.55
CA PRO A 130 -1.83 -6.51 3.57
C PRO A 130 -2.23 -5.04 3.74
N LEU A 131 -3.52 -4.82 3.98
CA LEU A 131 -4.03 -3.52 4.44
C LEU A 131 -3.72 -3.36 5.94
N LEU A 132 -3.68 -2.14 6.43
CA LEU A 132 -3.44 -1.88 7.86
C LEU A 132 -4.44 -2.63 8.75
N THR A 133 -5.73 -2.69 8.36
CA THR A 133 -6.76 -3.41 9.12
C THR A 133 -6.60 -4.95 9.09
N THR A 134 -5.76 -5.48 8.24
CA THR A 134 -5.51 -6.94 8.15
C THR A 134 -4.10 -7.34 8.55
N LEU A 135 -3.15 -6.40 8.56
CA LEU A 135 -1.73 -6.67 8.77
C LEU A 135 -1.42 -7.42 10.06
N ALA A 136 -2.06 -7.04 11.17
CA ALA A 136 -1.85 -7.71 12.45
C ALA A 136 -2.41 -9.14 12.52
N LYS A 137 -3.29 -9.50 11.58
CA LYS A 137 -3.89 -10.85 11.47
C LYS A 137 -3.11 -11.76 10.52
N GLU A 138 -2.17 -11.20 9.77
CA GLU A 138 -1.30 -11.97 8.90
C GLU A 138 -0.41 -12.92 9.72
N PRO A 139 -0.12 -14.12 9.22
CA PRO A 139 0.84 -14.99 9.87
C PRO A 139 2.24 -14.36 9.89
N SER A 140 3.06 -14.73 10.85
CA SER A 140 4.38 -14.11 11.07
C SER A 140 5.29 -14.16 9.84
N TRP A 141 5.23 -15.24 9.05
CA TRP A 141 6.00 -15.32 7.80
C TRP A 141 5.60 -14.26 6.77
N SER A 142 4.29 -13.94 6.68
CA SER A 142 3.77 -12.92 5.76
C SER A 142 4.20 -11.52 6.22
N GLN A 143 4.10 -11.24 7.52
CA GLN A 143 4.58 -9.98 8.10
C GLN A 143 6.10 -9.81 7.89
N THR A 144 6.88 -10.86 8.15
CA THR A 144 8.34 -10.85 7.93
C THR A 144 8.68 -10.61 6.47
N ARG A 145 7.97 -11.27 5.54
CA ARG A 145 8.18 -11.09 4.11
C ARG A 145 7.89 -9.65 3.66
N LEU A 146 6.80 -9.06 4.14
CA LEU A 146 6.48 -7.65 3.86
C LEU A 146 7.56 -6.71 4.42
N HIS A 147 7.95 -6.92 5.68
CA HIS A 147 9.02 -6.15 6.30
C HIS A 147 10.31 -6.23 5.47
N ASP A 148 10.74 -7.43 5.12
CA ASP A 148 12.01 -7.63 4.41
C ASP A 148 11.98 -7.03 2.99
N LEU A 149 10.82 -7.10 2.29
CA LEU A 149 10.60 -6.39 1.04
C LEU A 149 10.81 -4.88 1.20
N LEU A 150 10.07 -4.28 2.14
CA LEU A 150 10.09 -2.83 2.32
C LEU A 150 11.46 -2.30 2.79
N PHE A 151 12.18 -3.09 3.59
CA PHE A 151 13.52 -2.75 4.09
C PHE A 151 14.67 -3.22 3.18
N GLY A 152 14.36 -3.65 1.95
CA GLY A 152 15.37 -4.00 0.95
C GLY A 152 16.20 -5.24 1.29
N LYS A 153 15.69 -6.14 2.12
CA LYS A 153 16.34 -7.41 2.43
C LYS A 153 16.04 -8.45 1.35
N GLN A 154 16.86 -9.48 1.31
CA GLN A 154 16.61 -10.62 0.44
C GLN A 154 15.32 -11.35 0.85
N ILE A 155 14.42 -11.55 -0.11
CA ILE A 155 13.16 -12.25 0.07
C ILE A 155 13.32 -13.65 -0.53
N PRO A 156 13.08 -14.73 0.24
CA PRO A 156 13.10 -16.07 -0.30
C PRO A 156 11.94 -16.27 -1.29
N ASP A 157 12.12 -17.16 -2.24
CA ASP A 157 11.05 -17.57 -3.15
C ASP A 157 9.85 -18.15 -2.37
N LEU A 158 8.66 -17.98 -2.94
CA LEU A 158 7.47 -18.64 -2.41
C LEU A 158 7.44 -20.09 -2.91
N GLU A 159 7.39 -21.02 -1.98
CA GLU A 159 7.15 -22.42 -2.28
C GLU A 159 5.65 -22.70 -2.26
N GLY A 160 5.16 -23.42 -3.27
CA GLY A 160 3.78 -23.82 -3.38
C GLY A 160 3.68 -25.23 -3.96
N GLN A 161 2.56 -25.91 -3.70
CA GLN A 161 2.27 -27.16 -4.39
C GLN A 161 1.75 -26.84 -5.80
N PRO A 162 2.28 -27.46 -6.86
CA PRO A 162 1.77 -27.25 -8.20
C PRO A 162 0.32 -27.76 -8.29
N TRP A 163 -0.54 -26.94 -8.86
CA TRP A 163 -1.93 -27.33 -9.15
C TRP A 163 -1.99 -28.33 -10.32
N MET A 164 -1.07 -28.21 -11.26
CA MET A 164 -0.91 -29.10 -12.41
C MET A 164 0.58 -29.24 -12.73
N ASP A 165 0.99 -30.42 -13.18
CA ASP A 165 2.31 -30.62 -13.74
C ASP A 165 2.40 -29.95 -15.11
N GLY A 166 3.35 -29.04 -15.29
CA GLY A 166 3.56 -28.35 -16.55
C GLY A 166 4.42 -27.10 -16.41
N VAL A 167 5.07 -26.73 -17.49
CA VAL A 167 5.81 -25.48 -17.59
C VAL A 167 5.02 -24.54 -18.49
N THR A 168 4.62 -23.36 -17.95
CA THR A 168 4.08 -22.28 -18.76
C THR A 168 5.17 -21.25 -18.98
N SER A 169 5.52 -20.99 -20.22
CA SER A 169 6.32 -19.82 -20.59
C SER A 169 5.37 -18.74 -21.08
N GLY A 170 5.35 -17.61 -20.40
CA GLY A 170 4.66 -16.41 -20.87
C GLY A 170 5.54 -15.56 -21.77
N PRO A 171 4.94 -14.60 -22.48
CA PRO A 171 5.67 -13.62 -23.29
C PRO A 171 6.51 -12.68 -22.42
#